data_da1221c28473560e85e508e6eac62b4f
#
_entry.id   da1221c28473560e85e508e6eac62b4f
#
_cell.length_a   1.000
_cell.length_b   1.000
_cell.length_c   1.000
_cell.angle_alpha   90.00
_cell.angle_beta   90.00
_cell.angle_gamma   90.00
#
_symmetry.space_group_name_H-M   'P 1'
#
loop_
_entity.id
_entity.type
_entity.pdbx_description
1 polymer ?
#
loop_
_entity_poly.entity_id
_entity_poly.type
_entity_poly.pdbx_seq_one_letter_code
_entity_poly.pdbx_strand_id
1 'polypeptide(L)'
;MKKEKKGGKLIIAVGAIAICTVTAGAFFRKDIIYKYYEYSVNKNYSSTNVKVNDYYLEDNFEYVNNYTGTGIKNKKDFIDFVYYAINSGSDYLERYIDRDYTSYSSDINSLTSNDGEEFKDVISVLNNFVHPYNSSNNIKLTYGGDYKIGINVNKAYTDKEIEEINKVVDKVISEKITNSTPTREKIKIIHDFIIDNAEYDKLKYNNKNDTTYKSNTAYGVLIQGYGTCNGYADAMAIFLDKLNIIN
;
A
#
# COMPACT_ATOMS: atom_id res chain seq x y z
N MET A 1 -56.84 22.98 -52.15
CA MET A 1 -55.66 22.14 -51.92
C MET A 1 -55.10 22.43 -50.53
N LYS A 2 -55.29 21.52 -49.58
CA LYS A 2 -54.72 21.61 -48.23
C LYS A 2 -53.32 21.01 -48.24
N LYS A 3 -52.26 21.82 -48.00
CA LYS A 3 -50.93 21.31 -47.76
C LYS A 3 -50.88 20.84 -46.30
N GLU A 4 -50.76 19.53 -46.11
CA GLU A 4 -50.57 18.90 -44.80
C GLU A 4 -49.24 19.28 -44.18
N LYS A 5 -49.26 19.66 -42.91
CA LYS A 5 -48.11 19.93 -42.07
C LYS A 5 -47.43 18.60 -41.67
N LYS A 6 -46.65 17.98 -42.55
CA LYS A 6 -45.84 16.79 -42.20
C LYS A 6 -44.57 17.10 -41.41
N GLY A 7 -44.11 18.36 -41.41
CA GLY A 7 -42.86 18.70 -40.73
C GLY A 7 -42.93 18.78 -39.18
N GLY A 8 -44.08 19.12 -38.61
CA GLY A 8 -44.21 19.26 -37.17
C GLY A 8 -44.15 17.99 -36.36
N LYS A 9 -44.65 16.88 -36.91
CA LYS A 9 -44.60 15.56 -36.25
C LYS A 9 -43.22 14.94 -36.22
N LEU A 10 -42.40 15.19 -37.23
CA LEU A 10 -41.03 14.70 -37.28
C LEU A 10 -40.12 15.43 -36.29
N ILE A 11 -40.27 16.74 -36.18
CA ILE A 11 -39.52 17.56 -35.22
C ILE A 11 -39.82 17.19 -33.77
N ILE A 12 -41.13 16.93 -33.48
CA ILE A 12 -41.54 16.48 -32.13
C ILE A 12 -40.99 15.09 -31.81
N ALA A 13 -41.03 14.16 -32.80
CA ALA A 13 -40.47 12.83 -32.59
C ALA A 13 -38.93 12.83 -32.36
N VAL A 14 -38.16 13.61 -33.14
CA VAL A 14 -36.74 13.77 -32.96
C VAL A 14 -36.39 14.45 -31.63
N GLY A 15 -37.16 15.46 -31.25
CA GLY A 15 -37.02 16.14 -29.95
C GLY A 15 -37.30 15.19 -28.76
N ALA A 16 -38.35 14.36 -28.88
CA ALA A 16 -38.69 13.39 -27.83
C ALA A 16 -37.62 12.28 -27.72
N ILE A 17 -37.06 11.79 -28.82
CA ILE A 17 -35.96 10.82 -28.81
C ILE A 17 -34.71 11.45 -28.19
N ALA A 18 -34.36 12.70 -28.54
CA ALA A 18 -33.20 13.38 -27.96
C ALA A 18 -33.37 13.61 -26.46
N ILE A 19 -34.55 14.01 -25.99
CA ILE A 19 -34.83 14.14 -24.56
C ILE A 19 -34.79 12.81 -23.84
N CYS A 20 -35.34 11.75 -24.42
CA CYS A 20 -35.28 10.41 -23.83
C CYS A 20 -33.86 9.85 -23.77
N THR A 21 -32.99 10.13 -24.75
CA THR A 21 -31.60 9.69 -24.72
C THR A 21 -30.77 10.47 -23.71
N VAL A 22 -31.01 11.78 -23.54
CA VAL A 22 -30.34 12.60 -22.54
C VAL A 22 -30.79 12.22 -21.12
N THR A 23 -32.10 12.01 -20.91
CA THR A 23 -32.61 11.57 -19.61
C THR A 23 -32.19 10.14 -19.27
N ALA A 24 -32.23 9.21 -20.23
CA ALA A 24 -31.71 7.87 -20.03
C ALA A 24 -30.20 7.89 -19.74
N GLY A 25 -29.41 8.67 -20.48
CA GLY A 25 -27.99 8.85 -20.22
C GLY A 25 -27.70 9.43 -18.83
N ALA A 26 -28.52 10.37 -18.36
CA ALA A 26 -28.39 10.89 -16.99
C ALA A 26 -28.80 9.86 -15.92
N PHE A 27 -29.84 9.05 -16.18
CA PHE A 27 -30.28 7.97 -15.26
C PHE A 27 -29.27 6.85 -15.15
N PHE A 28 -28.64 6.44 -16.25
CA PHE A 28 -27.66 5.36 -16.30
C PHE A 28 -26.21 5.83 -16.17
N ARG A 29 -25.99 7.14 -15.96
CA ARG A 29 -24.62 7.69 -15.87
C ARG A 29 -23.78 6.99 -14.82
N LYS A 30 -24.32 6.73 -13.65
CA LYS A 30 -23.63 6.03 -12.57
C LYS A 30 -23.26 4.59 -12.95
N ASP A 31 -24.19 3.90 -13.62
CA ASP A 31 -23.95 2.52 -14.09
C ASP A 31 -22.90 2.46 -15.17
N ILE A 32 -22.89 3.41 -16.09
CA ILE A 32 -21.90 3.51 -17.17
C ILE A 32 -20.52 3.81 -16.57
N ILE A 33 -20.43 4.77 -15.63
CA ILE A 33 -19.19 5.12 -14.95
C ILE A 33 -18.66 3.92 -14.15
N TYR A 34 -19.53 3.23 -13.41
CA TYR A 34 -19.16 2.05 -12.65
C TYR A 34 -18.59 0.94 -13.57
N LYS A 35 -19.30 0.60 -14.66
CA LYS A 35 -18.85 -0.40 -15.63
C LYS A 35 -17.55 -0.01 -16.32
N TYR A 36 -17.35 1.27 -16.59
CA TYR A 36 -16.11 1.78 -17.13
C TYR A 36 -14.95 1.59 -16.13
N TYR A 37 -15.15 1.94 -14.86
CA TYR A 37 -14.12 1.75 -13.82
C TYR A 37 -13.86 0.28 -13.55
N GLU A 38 -14.89 -0.54 -13.41
CA GLU A 38 -14.75 -1.98 -13.30
C GLU A 38 -13.90 -2.55 -14.44
N TYR A 39 -14.22 -2.19 -15.68
CA TYR A 39 -13.47 -2.63 -16.86
C TYR A 39 -12.03 -2.10 -16.87
N SER A 40 -11.82 -0.81 -16.63
CA SER A 40 -10.51 -0.17 -16.70
C SER A 40 -9.57 -0.68 -15.61
N VAL A 41 -10.09 -0.85 -14.40
CA VAL A 41 -9.33 -1.38 -13.26
C VAL A 41 -9.00 -2.85 -13.48
N ASN A 42 -9.97 -3.67 -13.88
CA ASN A 42 -9.73 -5.09 -14.16
C ASN A 42 -8.74 -5.30 -15.32
N LYS A 43 -8.77 -4.45 -16.33
CA LYS A 43 -7.83 -4.50 -17.45
C LYS A 43 -6.41 -4.12 -17.05
N ASN A 44 -6.27 -3.11 -16.23
CA ASN A 44 -4.97 -2.53 -15.88
C ASN A 44 -4.35 -3.16 -14.61
N TYR A 45 -5.18 -3.73 -13.73
CA TYR A 45 -4.80 -4.17 -12.40
C TYR A 45 -5.32 -5.57 -12.07
N SER A 46 -5.33 -6.48 -13.02
CA SER A 46 -5.45 -7.90 -12.66
C SER A 46 -4.30 -8.24 -11.70
N SER A 47 -4.52 -9.13 -10.74
CA SER A 47 -3.51 -9.57 -9.77
C SER A 47 -2.19 -10.00 -10.41
N THR A 48 -2.24 -10.41 -11.68
CA THR A 48 -1.07 -10.78 -12.49
C THR A 48 -0.30 -9.59 -13.09
N ASN A 49 -0.84 -8.36 -13.03
CA ASN A 49 -0.24 -7.18 -13.69
C ASN A 49 0.37 -6.16 -12.71
N VAL A 50 0.23 -6.35 -11.41
CA VAL A 50 0.94 -5.50 -10.45
C VAL A 50 2.37 -5.98 -10.38
N LYS A 51 3.28 -5.12 -10.81
CA LYS A 51 4.71 -5.37 -10.66
C LYS A 51 5.06 -5.22 -9.18
N VAL A 52 5.24 -6.35 -8.53
CA VAL A 52 5.82 -6.39 -7.17
C VAL A 52 7.33 -6.19 -7.25
N ASN A 53 7.94 -5.60 -6.24
CA ASN A 53 9.39 -5.51 -6.13
C ASN A 53 9.99 -6.81 -5.56
N ASP A 54 11.34 -6.88 -5.50
CA ASP A 54 12.06 -8.08 -5.04
C ASP A 54 11.88 -8.37 -3.54
N TYR A 55 11.25 -7.46 -2.80
CA TYR A 55 10.99 -7.58 -1.37
C TYR A 55 9.54 -7.96 -1.05
N TYR A 56 8.79 -8.39 -2.05
CA TYR A 56 7.42 -8.88 -1.84
C TYR A 56 7.43 -10.17 -1.02
N LEU A 57 6.64 -10.20 0.05
CA LEU A 57 6.46 -11.38 0.88
C LEU A 57 5.19 -12.13 0.45
N GLU A 58 5.34 -13.36 -0.03
CA GLU A 58 4.22 -14.25 -0.33
C GLU A 58 3.67 -14.86 0.97
N ASP A 59 2.35 -14.86 1.12
CA ASP A 59 1.57 -15.65 2.10
C ASP A 59 1.98 -15.56 3.59
N ASN A 60 2.67 -14.49 4.00
CA ASN A 60 3.15 -14.39 5.38
C ASN A 60 2.14 -13.82 6.36
N PHE A 61 0.90 -13.53 5.94
CA PHE A 61 -0.05 -12.87 6.81
C PHE A 61 -1.46 -13.46 6.73
N GLU A 62 -2.03 -13.78 7.91
CA GLU A 62 -3.34 -14.39 8.06
C GLU A 62 -4.51 -13.56 7.47
N TYR A 63 -4.30 -12.24 7.29
CA TYR A 63 -5.30 -11.33 6.70
C TYR A 63 -5.34 -11.33 5.18
N VAL A 64 -4.28 -11.78 4.51
CA VAL A 64 -4.18 -11.74 3.05
C VAL A 64 -4.16 -13.14 2.47
N ASN A 65 -5.25 -13.85 2.63
CA ASN A 65 -5.48 -15.02 1.81
C ASN A 65 -5.89 -14.57 0.41
N ASN A 66 -4.90 -14.48 -0.49
CA ASN A 66 -5.11 -14.29 -1.94
C ASN A 66 -6.00 -13.09 -2.28
N TYR A 67 -5.48 -11.84 -2.15
CA TYR A 67 -6.15 -10.70 -2.75
C TYR A 67 -6.12 -10.82 -4.28
N THR A 68 -6.94 -11.72 -4.81
CA THR A 68 -7.27 -11.83 -6.23
C THR A 68 -8.41 -10.88 -6.60
N GLY A 69 -8.80 -10.03 -5.64
CA GLY A 69 -10.03 -9.27 -5.68
C GLY A 69 -10.04 -8.23 -6.79
N THR A 70 -11.04 -8.37 -7.64
CA THR A 70 -11.35 -7.42 -8.70
C THR A 70 -12.04 -6.17 -8.15
N GLY A 71 -12.51 -6.17 -6.90
CA GLY A 71 -13.17 -5.04 -6.26
C GLY A 71 -13.23 -5.16 -4.74
N ILE A 72 -13.38 -4.03 -4.07
CA ILE A 72 -13.49 -3.93 -2.61
C ILE A 72 -14.96 -4.06 -2.24
N LYS A 73 -15.34 -5.12 -1.51
CA LYS A 73 -16.72 -5.46 -1.18
C LYS A 73 -17.09 -5.22 0.29
N ASN A 74 -16.09 -5.07 1.14
CA ASN A 74 -16.25 -4.90 2.59
C ASN A 74 -14.97 -4.29 3.19
N LYS A 75 -15.02 -3.96 4.50
CA LYS A 75 -13.90 -3.36 5.24
C LYS A 75 -12.65 -4.24 5.22
N LYS A 76 -12.82 -5.58 5.28
CA LYS A 76 -11.67 -6.50 5.23
C LYS A 76 -10.97 -6.44 3.87
N ASP A 77 -11.70 -6.48 2.75
CA ASP A 77 -11.13 -6.36 1.41
C ASP A 77 -10.35 -5.05 1.25
N PHE A 78 -10.83 -3.97 1.90
CA PHE A 78 -10.13 -2.70 1.90
C PHE A 78 -8.80 -2.77 2.66
N ILE A 79 -8.78 -3.37 3.86
CA ILE A 79 -7.56 -3.59 4.64
C ILE A 79 -6.58 -4.48 3.87
N ASP A 80 -7.07 -5.55 3.27
CA ASP A 80 -6.27 -6.45 2.43
C ASP A 80 -5.66 -5.70 1.22
N PHE A 81 -6.43 -4.78 0.62
CA PHE A 81 -5.94 -3.93 -0.46
C PHE A 81 -4.84 -2.96 0.02
N VAL A 82 -4.99 -2.36 1.20
CA VAL A 82 -3.97 -1.50 1.81
C VAL A 82 -2.68 -2.31 2.05
N TYR A 83 -2.80 -3.48 2.65
CA TYR A 83 -1.65 -4.37 2.87
C TYR A 83 -0.96 -4.72 1.56
N TYR A 84 -1.72 -5.15 0.56
CA TYR A 84 -1.18 -5.47 -0.75
C TYR A 84 -0.46 -4.30 -1.41
N ALA A 85 -1.02 -3.08 -1.30
CA ALA A 85 -0.39 -1.87 -1.82
C ALA A 85 0.98 -1.62 -1.18
N ILE A 86 1.07 -1.76 0.15
CA ILE A 86 2.32 -1.60 0.89
C ILE A 86 3.30 -2.73 0.52
N ASN A 87 2.87 -3.98 0.63
CA ASN A 87 3.72 -5.17 0.42
C ASN A 87 4.26 -5.30 -1.01
N SER A 88 3.53 -4.79 -2.01
CA SER A 88 3.99 -4.77 -3.39
C SER A 88 5.19 -3.86 -3.65
N GLY A 89 5.45 -2.90 -2.75
CA GLY A 89 6.44 -1.85 -2.95
C GLY A 89 6.05 -0.82 -4.01
N SER A 90 4.77 -0.79 -4.43
CA SER A 90 4.26 0.20 -5.39
C SER A 90 4.03 1.55 -4.74
N ASP A 91 4.26 2.64 -5.48
CA ASP A 91 3.99 4.00 -5.00
C ASP A 91 2.51 4.36 -5.08
N TYR A 92 1.80 3.73 -6.01
CA TYR A 92 0.38 3.96 -6.25
C TYR A 92 -0.33 2.71 -6.75
N LEU A 93 -1.48 2.41 -6.16
CA LEU A 93 -2.42 1.39 -6.61
C LEU A 93 -3.85 1.91 -6.55
N GLU A 94 -4.71 1.37 -7.43
CA GLU A 94 -6.14 1.68 -7.40
C GLU A 94 -7.01 0.44 -7.58
N ARG A 95 -8.22 0.51 -7.03
CA ARG A 95 -9.26 -0.51 -7.17
C ARG A 95 -10.61 0.17 -7.33
N TYR A 96 -11.60 -0.59 -7.82
CA TYR A 96 -12.98 -0.14 -7.74
C TYR A 96 -13.65 -0.65 -6.45
N ILE A 97 -14.66 0.07 -6.01
CA ILE A 97 -15.49 -0.28 -4.86
C ILE A 97 -16.73 -0.96 -5.41
N ASP A 98 -17.06 -2.15 -4.91
CA ASP A 98 -18.25 -2.88 -5.32
C ASP A 98 -19.51 -2.06 -5.00
N ARG A 99 -20.51 -2.07 -5.92
CA ARG A 99 -21.74 -1.31 -5.77
C ARG A 99 -22.56 -1.72 -4.54
N ASP A 100 -22.46 -2.98 -4.17
CA ASP A 100 -23.19 -3.55 -3.04
C ASP A 100 -22.54 -3.21 -1.69
N TYR A 101 -21.32 -2.66 -1.71
CA TYR A 101 -20.64 -2.17 -0.51
C TYR A 101 -21.13 -0.77 -0.12
N THR A 102 -22.35 -0.70 0.39
CA THR A 102 -23.04 0.57 0.70
C THR A 102 -22.44 1.32 1.89
N SER A 103 -21.80 0.64 2.84
CA SER A 103 -21.12 1.25 4.00
C SER A 103 -19.70 1.74 3.71
N TYR A 104 -19.21 1.62 2.47
CA TYR A 104 -17.80 1.91 2.15
C TYR A 104 -17.31 3.28 2.64
N SER A 105 -18.15 4.32 2.48
CA SER A 105 -17.75 5.68 2.87
C SER A 105 -17.57 5.82 4.38
N SER A 106 -18.44 5.22 5.19
CA SER A 106 -18.32 5.25 6.66
C SER A 106 -17.14 4.39 7.13
N ASP A 107 -16.95 3.22 6.53
CA ASP A 107 -15.87 2.30 6.91
C ASP A 107 -14.51 2.89 6.55
N ILE A 108 -14.34 3.45 5.35
CA ILE A 108 -13.11 4.12 4.94
C ILE A 108 -12.86 5.37 5.79
N ASN A 109 -13.88 6.19 6.05
CA ASN A 109 -13.74 7.37 6.90
C ASN A 109 -13.36 7.00 8.34
N SER A 110 -13.86 5.89 8.89
CA SER A 110 -13.45 5.42 10.22
C SER A 110 -11.97 5.05 10.28
N LEU A 111 -11.42 4.57 9.16
CA LEU A 111 -10.00 4.21 9.04
C LEU A 111 -9.09 5.40 8.72
N THR A 112 -9.64 6.51 8.22
CA THR A 112 -8.88 7.68 7.72
C THR A 112 -9.14 8.96 8.48
N SER A 113 -10.06 8.97 9.47
CA SER A 113 -10.41 10.17 10.22
C SER A 113 -9.21 10.78 10.94
N ASN A 114 -9.19 12.11 11.10
CA ASN A 114 -8.13 12.81 11.85
C ASN A 114 -8.07 12.43 13.34
N ASP A 115 -9.14 11.83 13.85
CA ASP A 115 -9.19 11.14 15.14
C ASP A 115 -8.75 9.67 15.00
N GLY A 116 -8.29 9.28 13.81
CA GLY A 116 -8.05 7.93 13.34
C GLY A 116 -6.83 7.28 13.94
N GLU A 117 -6.88 7.00 15.23
CA GLU A 117 -6.00 6.00 15.85
C GLU A 117 -6.10 4.68 15.10
N GLU A 118 -7.28 4.31 14.63
CA GLU A 118 -7.57 3.04 13.95
C GLU A 118 -6.77 2.87 12.64
N PHE A 119 -6.61 3.94 11.84
CA PHE A 119 -5.83 3.86 10.60
C PHE A 119 -4.31 3.85 10.85
N LYS A 120 -3.83 4.63 11.81
CA LYS A 120 -2.43 4.57 12.25
C LYS A 120 -2.10 3.20 12.79
N ASP A 121 -2.99 2.61 13.58
CA ASP A 121 -2.84 1.28 14.13
C ASP A 121 -2.79 0.23 13.03
N VAL A 122 -3.69 0.31 12.04
CA VAL A 122 -3.68 -0.60 10.88
C VAL A 122 -2.36 -0.52 10.11
N ILE A 123 -1.86 0.68 9.77
CA ILE A 123 -0.57 0.82 9.07
C ILE A 123 0.59 0.32 9.92
N SER A 124 0.61 0.65 11.21
CA SER A 124 1.64 0.18 12.13
C SER A 124 1.64 -1.34 12.23
N VAL A 125 0.46 -1.95 12.31
CA VAL A 125 0.33 -3.42 12.28
C VAL A 125 0.78 -3.98 10.95
N LEU A 126 0.32 -3.42 9.82
CA LEU A 126 0.66 -3.93 8.48
C LEU A 126 2.17 -3.83 8.19
N ASN A 127 2.82 -2.77 8.65
CA ASN A 127 4.28 -2.62 8.50
C ASN A 127 5.08 -3.73 9.19
N ASN A 128 4.52 -4.38 10.23
CA ASN A 128 5.19 -5.52 10.89
C ASN A 128 5.18 -6.81 10.06
N PHE A 129 4.38 -6.85 8.98
CA PHE A 129 4.19 -8.04 8.14
C PHE A 129 4.69 -7.87 6.70
N VAL A 130 5.34 -6.76 6.41
CA VAL A 130 6.00 -6.52 5.12
C VAL A 130 7.50 -6.50 5.32
N HIS A 131 8.26 -6.75 4.25
CA HIS A 131 9.70 -6.51 4.31
C HIS A 131 9.97 -5.05 4.71
N PRO A 132 10.94 -4.74 5.60
CA PRO A 132 11.21 -3.37 6.05
C PRO A 132 11.30 -2.35 4.92
N TYR A 133 11.92 -2.71 3.78
CA TYR A 133 12.02 -1.82 2.62
C TYR A 133 10.68 -1.47 1.95
N ASN A 134 9.63 -2.24 2.20
CA ASN A 134 8.26 -1.95 1.75
C ASN A 134 7.43 -1.19 2.78
N SER A 135 7.94 -0.99 4.00
CA SER A 135 7.22 -0.25 5.03
C SER A 135 6.91 1.19 4.60
N SER A 136 5.82 1.72 5.12
CA SER A 136 5.33 3.07 4.80
C SER A 136 5.29 3.96 6.03
N ASN A 137 5.63 5.25 5.84
CA ASN A 137 5.44 6.28 6.86
C ASN A 137 3.96 6.65 7.00
N ASN A 138 3.26 6.74 5.89
CA ASN A 138 1.82 6.94 5.80
C ASN A 138 1.31 6.53 4.42
N ILE A 139 -0.01 6.45 4.30
CA ILE A 139 -0.69 6.30 3.04
C ILE A 139 -1.70 7.42 2.85
N LYS A 140 -1.88 7.84 1.59
CA LYS A 140 -2.86 8.84 1.21
C LYS A 140 -3.89 8.21 0.29
N LEU A 141 -5.16 8.26 0.71
CA LEU A 141 -6.26 7.82 -0.12
C LEU A 141 -6.66 8.92 -1.11
N THR A 142 -6.94 8.50 -2.33
CA THR A 142 -7.55 9.34 -3.36
C THR A 142 -8.88 8.72 -3.77
N TYR A 143 -9.94 9.51 -3.66
CA TYR A 143 -11.25 9.12 -4.17
C TYR A 143 -11.43 9.77 -5.54
N GLY A 144 -11.59 8.96 -6.55
CA GLY A 144 -11.92 9.44 -7.89
C GLY A 144 -13.34 9.09 -8.22
N GLY A 145 -14.26 10.05 -8.17
CA GLY A 145 -15.64 9.83 -8.55
C GLY A 145 -16.32 8.63 -7.89
N ASP A 146 -17.49 8.24 -8.38
CA ASP A 146 -18.20 7.09 -7.84
C ASP A 146 -17.41 5.78 -8.07
N TYR A 147 -17.15 5.02 -7.01
CA TYR A 147 -16.64 3.64 -7.04
C TYR A 147 -15.16 3.40 -7.36
N LYS A 148 -14.30 4.41 -7.24
CA LYS A 148 -12.86 4.23 -7.43
C LYS A 148 -12.10 4.72 -6.20
N ILE A 149 -11.13 3.95 -5.74
CA ILE A 149 -10.21 4.31 -4.67
C ILE A 149 -8.78 4.05 -5.09
N GLY A 150 -7.92 5.04 -4.87
CA GLY A 150 -6.48 4.95 -5.08
C GLY A 150 -5.75 5.09 -3.76
N ILE A 151 -4.62 4.40 -3.64
CA ILE A 151 -3.71 4.46 -2.50
C ILE A 151 -2.36 4.95 -3.00
N ASN A 152 -1.90 6.09 -2.47
CA ASN A 152 -0.52 6.53 -2.60
C ASN A 152 0.24 6.09 -1.35
N VAL A 153 1.32 5.35 -1.53
CA VAL A 153 2.16 4.83 -0.44
C VAL A 153 3.37 5.77 -0.29
N ASN A 154 3.50 6.38 0.89
CA ASN A 154 4.68 7.15 1.24
C ASN A 154 5.68 6.21 1.93
N LYS A 155 6.62 5.68 1.15
CA LYS A 155 7.60 4.70 1.62
C LYS A 155 8.50 5.25 2.71
N ALA A 156 8.88 4.39 3.66
CA ALA A 156 9.81 4.73 4.73
C ALA A 156 11.26 4.85 4.22
N TYR A 157 11.59 4.16 3.14
CA TYR A 157 12.92 4.13 2.55
C TYR A 157 12.94 4.68 1.12
N THR A 158 14.00 5.39 0.79
CA THR A 158 14.36 5.75 -0.59
C THR A 158 15.26 4.67 -1.20
N ASP A 159 15.31 4.56 -2.52
CA ASP A 159 16.18 3.61 -3.22
C ASP A 159 17.67 3.79 -2.83
N LYS A 160 18.11 5.05 -2.64
CA LYS A 160 19.47 5.35 -2.19
C LYS A 160 19.75 4.81 -0.78
N GLU A 161 18.82 4.95 0.14
CA GLU A 161 18.97 4.42 1.50
C GLU A 161 19.01 2.89 1.50
N ILE A 162 18.19 2.24 0.66
CA ILE A 162 18.22 0.80 0.46
C ILE A 162 19.58 0.34 -0.06
N GLU A 163 20.13 1.05 -1.04
CA GLU A 163 21.46 0.76 -1.58
C GLU A 163 22.57 0.89 -0.51
N GLU A 164 22.53 1.94 0.30
CA GLU A 164 23.49 2.17 1.39
C GLU A 164 23.41 1.07 2.46
N ILE A 165 22.19 0.68 2.85
CA ILE A 165 21.96 -0.40 3.81
C ILE A 165 22.48 -1.74 3.23
N ASN A 166 22.14 -2.06 1.98
CA ASN A 166 22.60 -3.30 1.35
C ASN A 166 24.13 -3.42 1.30
N LYS A 167 24.85 -2.33 1.06
CA LYS A 167 26.32 -2.31 1.13
C LYS A 167 26.84 -2.70 2.51
N VAL A 168 26.24 -2.20 3.58
CA VAL A 168 26.61 -2.55 4.96
C VAL A 168 26.28 -4.00 5.25
N VAL A 169 25.08 -4.45 4.90
CA VAL A 169 24.61 -5.82 5.11
C VAL A 169 25.50 -6.82 4.39
N ASP A 170 25.76 -6.62 3.11
CA ASP A 170 26.61 -7.50 2.29
C ASP A 170 28.05 -7.55 2.83
N LYS A 171 28.61 -6.42 3.25
CA LYS A 171 29.91 -6.35 3.87
C LYS A 171 29.98 -7.17 5.15
N VAL A 172 29.05 -6.97 6.08
CA VAL A 172 29.04 -7.68 7.37
C VAL A 172 28.89 -9.18 7.16
N ILE A 173 27.99 -9.60 6.28
CA ILE A 173 27.79 -11.01 5.96
C ILE A 173 29.05 -11.61 5.38
N SER A 174 29.68 -10.97 4.39
CA SER A 174 30.89 -11.51 3.74
C SER A 174 32.09 -11.58 4.65
N GLU A 175 32.23 -10.65 5.60
CA GLU A 175 33.37 -10.59 6.53
C GLU A 175 33.22 -11.51 7.74
N LYS A 176 31.97 -11.74 8.22
CA LYS A 176 31.75 -12.39 9.52
C LYS A 176 31.01 -13.72 9.45
N ILE A 177 30.40 -14.08 8.32
CA ILE A 177 29.55 -15.26 8.18
C ILE A 177 30.04 -16.12 7.02
N THR A 178 30.12 -17.42 7.27
CA THR A 178 30.46 -18.43 6.25
C THR A 178 29.26 -19.38 6.03
N ASN A 179 29.30 -20.17 4.96
CA ASN A 179 28.28 -21.19 4.70
C ASN A 179 28.18 -22.24 5.82
N SER A 180 29.27 -22.49 6.54
CA SER A 180 29.31 -23.44 7.66
C SER A 180 28.91 -22.85 8.99
N THR A 181 28.69 -21.52 9.09
CA THR A 181 28.26 -20.87 10.33
C THR A 181 26.85 -21.33 10.69
N PRO A 182 26.61 -21.92 11.89
CA PRO A 182 25.29 -22.35 12.32
C PRO A 182 24.30 -21.17 12.41
N THR A 183 23.02 -21.40 12.16
CA THR A 183 21.97 -20.36 12.16
C THR A 183 21.97 -19.53 13.44
N ARG A 184 22.04 -20.18 14.60
CA ARG A 184 22.09 -19.48 15.90
C ARG A 184 23.30 -18.55 16.01
N GLU A 185 24.45 -18.97 15.49
CA GLU A 185 25.67 -18.16 15.50
C GLU A 185 25.56 -16.98 14.51
N LYS A 186 24.96 -17.20 13.34
CA LYS A 186 24.65 -16.12 12.39
C LYS A 186 23.81 -15.03 13.06
N ILE A 187 22.72 -15.44 13.71
CA ILE A 187 21.81 -14.49 14.43
C ILE A 187 22.59 -13.74 15.51
N LYS A 188 23.45 -14.42 16.29
CA LYS A 188 24.26 -13.79 17.33
C LYS A 188 25.24 -12.77 16.76
N ILE A 189 25.96 -13.10 15.68
CA ILE A 189 26.90 -12.20 15.01
C ILE A 189 26.19 -10.93 14.55
N ILE A 190 25.01 -11.08 13.94
CA ILE A 190 24.21 -9.94 13.47
C ILE A 190 23.73 -9.09 14.66
N HIS A 191 23.18 -9.75 15.68
CA HIS A 191 22.73 -9.05 16.90
C HIS A 191 23.86 -8.22 17.49
N ASP A 192 25.01 -8.82 17.72
CA ASP A 192 26.16 -8.15 18.32
C ASP A 192 26.61 -6.96 17.43
N PHE A 193 26.68 -7.17 16.11
CA PHE A 193 26.99 -6.08 15.18
C PHE A 193 25.99 -4.91 15.28
N ILE A 194 24.69 -5.20 15.30
CA ILE A 194 23.65 -4.15 15.35
C ILE A 194 23.75 -3.33 16.63
N ILE A 195 23.91 -3.99 17.79
CA ILE A 195 24.00 -3.28 19.08
C ILE A 195 25.34 -2.52 19.25
N ASP A 196 26.42 -3.02 18.63
CA ASP A 196 27.72 -2.33 18.65
C ASP A 196 27.74 -1.13 17.69
N ASN A 197 26.90 -1.14 16.63
CA ASN A 197 26.86 -0.11 15.60
C ASN A 197 25.99 1.10 15.96
N ALA A 198 25.05 0.98 16.90
CA ALA A 198 24.08 2.03 17.16
C ALA A 198 23.76 2.22 18.62
N GLU A 199 23.52 3.48 18.98
CA GLU A 199 22.99 3.88 20.28
C GLU A 199 21.47 4.05 20.22
N TYR A 200 20.81 3.90 21.38
CA TYR A 200 19.38 4.19 21.47
C TYR A 200 19.12 5.70 21.31
N ASP A 201 18.21 6.07 20.40
CA ASP A 201 17.88 7.47 20.11
C ASP A 201 17.11 8.12 21.27
N LYS A 202 17.83 8.77 22.16
CA LYS A 202 17.26 9.49 23.32
C LYS A 202 16.54 10.77 22.90
N LEU A 203 16.90 11.40 21.77
CA LEU A 203 16.19 12.57 21.25
C LEU A 203 14.76 12.18 20.86
N LYS A 204 14.63 11.13 20.08
CA LYS A 204 13.34 10.57 19.67
C LYS A 204 12.53 10.05 20.86
N TYR A 205 13.18 9.43 21.83
CA TYR A 205 12.53 8.97 23.06
C TYR A 205 11.92 10.13 23.86
N ASN A 206 12.66 11.23 24.02
CA ASN A 206 12.21 12.40 24.76
C ASN A 206 11.20 13.27 23.97
N ASN A 207 11.29 13.27 22.64
CA ASN A 207 10.40 14.00 21.75
C ASN A 207 10.03 13.13 20.55
N LYS A 208 8.85 12.54 20.57
CA LYS A 208 8.35 11.67 19.49
C LYS A 208 8.36 12.32 18.11
N ASN A 209 8.32 13.65 18.05
CA ASN A 209 8.35 14.42 16.80
C ASN A 209 9.78 14.76 16.35
N ASP A 210 10.81 14.36 17.07
CA ASP A 210 12.19 14.56 16.64
C ASP A 210 12.48 13.79 15.36
N THR A 211 13.09 14.46 14.40
CA THR A 211 13.43 13.93 13.07
C THR A 211 14.91 14.06 12.75
N THR A 212 15.75 14.26 13.74
CA THR A 212 17.21 14.37 13.57
C THR A 212 17.77 13.12 12.91
N TYR A 213 17.28 11.96 13.34
CA TYR A 213 17.67 10.67 12.78
C TYR A 213 16.44 9.90 12.29
N LYS A 214 16.62 9.02 11.29
CA LYS A 214 15.61 8.05 10.86
C LYS A 214 15.60 6.81 11.76
N SER A 215 15.66 7.02 13.06
CA SER A 215 15.91 6.01 14.09
C SER A 215 14.85 4.91 14.17
N ASN A 216 13.65 5.12 13.58
CA ASN A 216 12.59 4.10 13.45
C ASN A 216 12.81 3.13 12.29
N THR A 217 13.91 3.25 11.55
CA THR A 217 14.23 2.44 10.38
C THR A 217 15.64 1.86 10.49
N ALA A 218 15.93 0.82 9.72
CA ALA A 218 17.29 0.26 9.64
C ALA A 218 18.33 1.28 9.18
N TYR A 219 17.93 2.31 8.40
CA TYR A 219 18.83 3.37 7.98
C TYR A 219 19.38 4.15 9.18
N GLY A 220 18.53 4.49 10.14
CA GLY A 220 18.96 5.12 11.38
C GLY A 220 19.99 4.27 12.11
N VAL A 221 19.72 2.99 12.25
CA VAL A 221 20.57 2.05 12.98
C VAL A 221 21.88 1.77 12.26
N LEU A 222 21.83 1.41 10.98
CA LEU A 222 22.99 0.88 10.24
C LEU A 222 23.88 1.97 9.63
N ILE A 223 23.31 3.15 9.33
CA ILE A 223 24.01 4.23 8.64
C ILE A 223 24.25 5.43 9.55
N GLN A 224 23.23 5.84 10.33
CA GLN A 224 23.33 7.02 11.18
C GLN A 224 23.81 6.72 12.60
N GLY A 225 23.77 5.44 13.01
CA GLY A 225 24.23 5.01 14.34
C GLY A 225 23.22 5.27 15.47
N TYR A 226 21.95 5.51 15.16
CA TYR A 226 20.90 5.76 16.14
C TYR A 226 19.63 4.96 15.83
N GLY A 227 19.07 4.28 16.82
CA GLY A 227 17.89 3.45 16.66
C GLY A 227 16.88 3.55 17.79
N THR A 228 15.61 3.34 17.42
CA THR A 228 14.54 2.97 18.35
C THR A 228 14.25 1.46 18.19
N CYS A 229 13.32 0.93 18.99
CA CYS A 229 12.94 -0.49 18.91
C CYS A 229 12.60 -0.93 17.48
N ASN A 230 11.86 -0.11 16.71
CA ASN A 230 11.50 -0.42 15.33
C ASN A 230 12.74 -0.47 14.42
N GLY A 231 13.64 0.50 14.53
CA GLY A 231 14.85 0.52 13.72
C GLY A 231 15.76 -0.69 13.95
N TYR A 232 15.90 -1.12 15.22
CA TYR A 232 16.63 -2.35 15.55
C TYR A 232 15.96 -3.60 14.97
N ALA A 233 14.62 -3.68 15.05
CA ALA A 233 13.87 -4.79 14.46
C ALA A 233 14.00 -4.83 12.93
N ASP A 234 13.86 -3.67 12.26
CA ASP A 234 14.05 -3.55 10.81
C ASP A 234 15.45 -3.99 10.39
N ALA A 235 16.49 -3.53 11.09
CA ALA A 235 17.87 -3.91 10.79
C ALA A 235 18.07 -5.43 10.91
N MET A 236 17.55 -6.04 11.97
CA MET A 236 17.60 -7.49 12.16
C MET A 236 16.86 -8.21 11.04
N ALA A 237 15.63 -7.80 10.72
CA ALA A 237 14.82 -8.44 9.68
C ALA A 237 15.51 -8.43 8.30
N ILE A 238 16.12 -7.31 7.91
CA ILE A 238 16.87 -7.20 6.64
C ILE A 238 18.04 -8.18 6.59
N PHE A 239 18.81 -8.32 7.66
CA PHE A 239 19.89 -9.30 7.72
C PHE A 239 19.38 -10.73 7.65
N LEU A 240 18.28 -11.05 8.36
CA LEU A 240 17.71 -12.39 8.39
C LEU A 240 17.15 -12.78 7.02
N ASP A 241 16.44 -11.86 6.37
CA ASP A 241 15.95 -12.05 5.00
C ASP A 241 17.11 -12.34 4.03
N LYS A 242 18.17 -11.53 4.07
CA LYS A 242 19.36 -11.71 3.23
C LYS A 242 20.06 -13.08 3.44
N LEU A 243 19.90 -13.66 4.61
CA LEU A 243 20.43 -14.99 4.96
C LEU A 243 19.41 -16.13 4.75
N ASN A 244 18.24 -15.84 4.21
CA ASN A 244 17.11 -16.77 4.06
C ASN A 244 16.72 -17.42 5.42
N ILE A 245 16.76 -16.66 6.50
CA ILE A 245 16.30 -17.07 7.82
C ILE A 245 14.90 -16.46 8.02
N ILE A 246 13.89 -17.32 8.17
CA ILE A 246 12.50 -16.90 8.41
C ILE A 246 12.43 -16.14 9.74
N ASN A 247 11.78 -14.97 9.73
CA ASN A 247 11.62 -14.08 10.88
C ASN A 247 10.22 -13.47 10.94
#